data_4af7c7bd85762dd137c61305059800fa
#
_entry.id   4af7c7bd85762dd137c61305059800fa
#
_cell.length_a   1.000
_cell.length_b   1.000
_cell.length_c   1.000
_cell.angle_alpha   90.00
_cell.angle_beta   90.00
_cell.angle_gamma   90.00
#
_symmetry.space_group_name_H-M   'P 1'
#
loop_
_entity.id
_entity.type
_entity.pdbx_description
1 polymer ?
#
loop_
_entity_poly.entity_id
_entity_poly.type
_entity_poly.pdbx_seq_one_letter_code
_entity_poly.pdbx_strand_id
1 'polypeptide(L)'
;MKKYLPLTRWTSLACWFLLTFHVSQVFAQMPNDAIYMSKKTACLAVTYSHSSWDKYWENSLRRENLNIGTHTTQSVMPMLAVGITKNLNVIAAVPYIWTQTSAGNLMWQKGFQDASGWLKYRFLNVSGFSLHAIAGGSIPVTNYIPDFLPMSIGLQCKTATARLLINYRHKSGVYMTAHGSYIFRSNIKIDRDTYQADEKLYDSDQVRVPNAYDAAARLGYLKKAIQAEAYAEYGACAGGDFIRRNDMPFPTNNMKSTTVGVYAKYQPKNIGVNARAAHVVNGANVGQSTAFSAGILYQFRYARADKKL
;
A
#
# COMPACT_ATOMS: atom_id res chain seq x y z
N MET A 1 -75.33 -10.44 19.79
CA MET A 1 -74.80 -10.84 18.46
C MET A 1 -73.42 -10.19 18.27
N LYS A 2 -72.31 -10.95 18.45
CA LYS A 2 -70.91 -10.50 18.23
C LYS A 2 -70.52 -10.89 16.80
N LYS A 3 -70.23 -9.90 15.95
CA LYS A 3 -69.67 -10.11 14.62
C LYS A 3 -68.16 -10.28 14.71
N TYR A 4 -67.64 -11.42 14.34
CA TYR A 4 -66.23 -11.67 14.13
C TYR A 4 -65.84 -11.14 12.72
N LEU A 5 -64.80 -10.25 12.65
CA LEU A 5 -64.13 -9.91 11.41
C LEU A 5 -63.05 -10.96 11.15
N PRO A 6 -62.86 -11.41 9.91
CA PRO A 6 -61.82 -12.40 9.57
C PRO A 6 -60.46 -11.71 9.40
N LEU A 7 -59.41 -12.23 10.13
CA LEU A 7 -58.04 -11.98 9.84
C LEU A 7 -57.69 -12.68 8.52
N THR A 8 -57.49 -11.92 7.46
CA THR A 8 -57.00 -12.44 6.20
C THR A 8 -55.73 -11.72 5.75
N ARG A 9 -54.68 -12.54 5.51
CA ARG A 9 -53.69 -12.35 4.46
C ARG A 9 -52.69 -11.20 4.58
N TRP A 10 -51.74 -11.36 5.50
CA TRP A 10 -50.47 -10.64 5.42
C TRP A 10 -49.22 -11.56 5.53
N THR A 11 -49.31 -12.83 5.12
CA THR A 11 -48.24 -13.83 5.22
C THR A 11 -47.72 -14.33 3.88
N SER A 12 -47.85 -13.62 2.78
CA SER A 12 -47.41 -14.09 1.46
C SER A 12 -46.52 -13.15 0.64
N LEU A 13 -45.86 -12.15 1.27
CA LEU A 13 -44.95 -11.24 0.57
C LEU A 13 -43.51 -11.32 1.03
N ALA A 14 -43.15 -12.27 1.91
CA ALA A 14 -41.79 -12.44 2.41
C ALA A 14 -40.99 -13.56 1.69
N CYS A 15 -41.52 -14.20 0.66
CA CYS A 15 -40.90 -15.39 0.08
C CYS A 15 -40.46 -15.31 -1.39
N TRP A 16 -40.36 -14.10 -1.98
CA TRP A 16 -39.96 -13.95 -3.41
C TRP A 16 -38.74 -13.06 -3.65
N PHE A 17 -37.73 -13.08 -2.73
CA PHE A 17 -36.43 -12.42 -2.97
C PHE A 17 -35.25 -13.39 -2.88
N LEU A 18 -35.45 -14.67 -3.23
CA LEU A 18 -34.35 -15.60 -3.53
C LEU A 18 -34.00 -15.52 -5.02
N LEU A 19 -33.58 -14.33 -5.47
CA LEU A 19 -32.91 -14.17 -6.74
C LEU A 19 -31.52 -14.82 -6.62
N THR A 20 -31.30 -15.81 -7.48
CA THR A 20 -30.02 -16.51 -7.73
C THR A 20 -28.89 -15.52 -7.95
N PHE A 21 -28.21 -15.16 -6.87
CA PHE A 21 -26.96 -14.44 -6.97
C PHE A 21 -25.87 -15.44 -7.39
N HIS A 22 -25.46 -15.38 -8.63
CA HIS A 22 -24.20 -15.95 -9.04
C HIS A 22 -23.11 -15.29 -8.18
N VAL A 23 -22.56 -16.06 -7.22
CA VAL A 23 -21.44 -15.63 -6.38
C VAL A 23 -20.21 -15.58 -7.28
N SER A 24 -20.02 -14.46 -7.99
CA SER A 24 -18.74 -14.14 -8.56
C SER A 24 -17.78 -13.94 -7.39
N GLN A 25 -16.68 -14.70 -7.39
CA GLN A 25 -15.63 -14.54 -6.38
C GLN A 25 -15.09 -13.12 -6.44
N VAL A 26 -15.25 -12.41 -5.35
CA VAL A 26 -14.95 -10.99 -5.22
C VAL A 26 -13.62 -10.85 -4.47
N PHE A 27 -12.60 -10.27 -5.12
CA PHE A 27 -11.27 -10.08 -4.54
C PHE A 27 -10.84 -8.63 -4.68
N ALA A 28 -10.49 -7.98 -3.58
CA ALA A 28 -9.79 -6.69 -3.60
C ALA A 28 -8.31 -6.91 -3.97
N GLN A 29 -7.73 -5.95 -4.66
CA GLN A 29 -6.44 -6.05 -5.32
C GLN A 29 -5.48 -4.98 -4.83
N MET A 30 -4.20 -5.35 -4.70
CA MET A 30 -3.06 -4.47 -4.46
C MET A 30 -2.05 -4.53 -5.61
N PRO A 31 -1.17 -3.52 -5.77
CA PRO A 31 -0.10 -3.57 -6.78
C PRO A 31 0.90 -4.71 -6.58
N ASN A 32 0.99 -5.26 -5.37
CA ASN A 32 1.99 -6.26 -4.96
C ASN A 32 1.40 -7.65 -4.64
N ASP A 33 0.16 -7.93 -5.08
CA ASP A 33 -0.47 -9.24 -4.98
C ASP A 33 -0.73 -9.88 -6.35
N ALA A 34 -1.14 -11.17 -6.39
CA ALA A 34 -1.50 -11.89 -7.60
C ALA A 34 -3.03 -11.91 -7.85
N ILE A 35 -3.79 -11.03 -7.21
CA ILE A 35 -5.25 -10.96 -7.31
C ILE A 35 -5.63 -10.03 -8.46
N TYR A 36 -6.68 -10.40 -9.21
CA TYR A 36 -7.18 -9.64 -10.36
C TYR A 36 -8.68 -9.37 -10.24
N MET A 37 -9.06 -8.14 -10.59
CA MET A 37 -10.46 -7.81 -10.80
C MET A 37 -10.95 -8.45 -12.10
N SER A 38 -12.18 -8.92 -12.11
CA SER A 38 -12.82 -9.42 -13.33
C SER A 38 -13.02 -8.26 -14.34
N LYS A 39 -13.08 -8.59 -15.64
CA LYS A 39 -13.40 -7.61 -16.69
C LYS A 39 -14.69 -6.83 -16.33
N LYS A 40 -14.66 -5.52 -16.52
CA LYS A 40 -15.79 -4.60 -16.23
C LYS A 40 -16.18 -4.53 -14.74
N THR A 41 -15.27 -4.87 -13.83
CA THR A 41 -15.45 -4.68 -12.39
C THR A 41 -14.41 -3.73 -11.84
N ALA A 42 -14.77 -3.00 -10.80
CA ALA A 42 -13.89 -2.12 -10.06
C ALA A 42 -14.04 -2.34 -8.57
N CYS A 43 -13.00 -2.03 -7.81
CA CYS A 43 -12.98 -2.04 -6.36
C CYS A 43 -12.45 -0.71 -5.86
N LEU A 44 -13.25 0.00 -5.08
CA LEU A 44 -12.83 1.14 -4.30
C LEU A 44 -12.45 0.65 -2.90
N ALA A 45 -11.26 1.00 -2.44
CA ALA A 45 -10.79 0.74 -1.09
C ALA A 45 -10.48 2.06 -0.41
N VAL A 46 -10.79 2.18 0.87
CA VAL A 46 -10.32 3.27 1.74
C VAL A 46 -9.66 2.63 2.94
N THR A 47 -8.37 2.92 3.12
CA THR A 47 -7.56 2.34 4.18
C THR A 47 -7.02 3.43 5.09
N TYR A 48 -7.25 3.31 6.39
CA TYR A 48 -6.55 4.07 7.41
C TYR A 48 -5.31 3.31 7.86
N SER A 49 -4.21 4.02 8.07
CA SER A 49 -2.96 3.46 8.59
C SER A 49 -2.39 4.33 9.71
N HIS A 50 -1.82 3.68 10.70
CA HIS A 50 -1.08 4.26 11.81
C HIS A 50 0.26 3.56 11.93
N SER A 51 1.35 4.31 11.93
CA SER A 51 2.72 3.81 12.08
C SER A 51 3.45 4.67 13.11
N SER A 52 4.17 4.06 14.02
CA SER A 52 4.95 4.78 15.02
C SER A 52 6.29 4.10 15.31
N TRP A 53 7.27 4.91 15.74
CA TRP A 53 8.58 4.44 16.19
C TRP A 53 9.18 5.41 17.21
N ASP A 54 9.91 4.85 18.16
CA ASP A 54 10.69 5.54 19.19
C ASP A 54 12.18 5.14 19.15
N LYS A 55 12.52 4.18 18.27
CA LYS A 55 13.88 3.73 18.00
C LYS A 55 14.17 3.80 16.50
N TYR A 56 15.40 4.06 16.15
CA TYR A 56 15.84 4.16 14.76
C TYR A 56 17.24 3.59 14.59
N TRP A 57 17.63 3.31 13.37
CA TRP A 57 19.00 2.99 13.04
C TRP A 57 19.73 4.21 12.50
N GLU A 58 20.79 4.63 13.20
CA GLU A 58 21.81 5.51 12.71
C GLU A 58 22.83 4.61 12.01
N ASN A 59 22.87 4.63 10.68
CA ASN A 59 23.53 3.60 9.90
C ASN A 59 23.00 2.20 10.30
N SER A 60 23.82 1.31 10.84
CA SER A 60 23.43 0.00 11.35
C SER A 60 23.25 -0.07 12.87
N LEU A 61 23.56 1.00 13.59
CA LEU A 61 23.46 1.07 15.05
C LEU A 61 22.06 1.51 15.48
N ARG A 62 21.34 0.65 16.18
CA ARG A 62 20.02 0.99 16.73
C ARG A 62 20.15 1.93 17.93
N ARG A 63 19.42 3.03 17.89
CA ARG A 63 19.38 4.06 18.93
C ARG A 63 17.96 4.33 19.38
N GLU A 64 17.79 4.87 20.59
CA GLU A 64 16.55 5.47 21.05
C GLU A 64 16.43 6.89 20.53
N ASN A 65 15.22 7.31 20.21
CA ASN A 65 14.92 8.64 19.71
C ASN A 65 14.62 9.59 20.88
N LEU A 66 15.67 10.07 21.52
CA LEU A 66 15.55 10.95 22.70
C LEU A 66 15.21 12.39 22.32
N ASN A 67 15.42 12.82 21.07
CA ASN A 67 15.27 14.22 20.66
C ASN A 67 13.81 14.59 20.36
N ILE A 68 13.07 13.70 19.69
CA ILE A 68 11.67 13.95 19.28
C ILE A 68 10.69 12.94 19.84
N GLY A 69 11.18 12.03 20.70
CA GLY A 69 10.35 10.98 21.32
C GLY A 69 9.77 10.00 20.29
N THR A 70 8.50 9.71 20.40
CA THR A 70 7.80 8.83 19.46
C THR A 70 7.36 9.62 18.22
N HIS A 71 7.90 9.24 17.06
CA HIS A 71 7.41 9.72 15.77
C HIS A 71 6.20 8.89 15.33
N THR A 72 5.14 9.54 14.88
CA THR A 72 3.91 8.90 14.40
C THR A 72 3.55 9.43 13.01
N THR A 73 3.27 8.50 12.11
CA THR A 73 2.71 8.78 10.78
C THR A 73 1.33 8.15 10.69
N GLN A 74 0.35 8.91 10.27
CA GLN A 74 -1.00 8.41 10.02
C GLN A 74 -1.40 8.75 8.58
N SER A 75 -2.27 7.94 7.99
CA SER A 75 -2.77 8.22 6.64
C SER A 75 -4.15 7.65 6.39
N VAL A 76 -4.86 8.30 5.47
CA VAL A 76 -6.05 7.74 4.81
C VAL A 76 -5.76 7.65 3.32
N MET A 77 -5.89 6.46 2.75
CA MET A 77 -5.57 6.19 1.35
C MET A 77 -6.79 5.61 0.62
N PRO A 78 -7.50 6.41 -0.17
CA PRO A 78 -8.39 5.90 -1.20
C PRO A 78 -7.58 5.26 -2.35
N MET A 79 -8.04 4.10 -2.80
CA MET A 79 -7.46 3.33 -3.90
C MET A 79 -8.57 2.75 -4.78
N LEU A 80 -8.43 2.89 -6.09
CA LEU A 80 -9.33 2.33 -7.09
C LEU A 80 -8.57 1.28 -7.91
N ALA A 81 -9.10 0.06 -7.97
CA ALA A 81 -8.62 -1.00 -8.84
C ALA A 81 -9.67 -1.35 -9.88
N VAL A 82 -9.31 -1.39 -11.17
CA VAL A 82 -10.23 -1.59 -12.30
C VAL A 82 -9.77 -2.76 -13.15
N GLY A 83 -10.65 -3.74 -13.38
CA GLY A 83 -10.43 -4.86 -14.29
C GLY A 83 -10.75 -4.47 -15.74
N ILE A 84 -9.73 -4.26 -16.56
CA ILE A 84 -9.87 -3.97 -17.99
C ILE A 84 -10.10 -5.25 -18.80
N THR A 85 -9.24 -6.25 -18.57
CA THR A 85 -9.40 -7.61 -19.13
C THR A 85 -9.26 -8.65 -18.02
N LYS A 86 -9.33 -9.93 -18.35
CA LYS A 86 -9.05 -11.02 -17.39
C LYS A 86 -7.59 -11.04 -16.92
N ASN A 87 -6.68 -10.38 -17.65
CA ASN A 87 -5.24 -10.38 -17.39
C ASN A 87 -4.65 -8.99 -17.19
N LEU A 88 -5.41 -7.93 -17.41
CA LEU A 88 -4.94 -6.54 -17.29
C LEU A 88 -5.82 -5.75 -16.32
N ASN A 89 -5.19 -5.19 -15.31
CA ASN A 89 -5.82 -4.29 -14.34
C ASN A 89 -5.06 -2.97 -14.24
N VAL A 90 -5.81 -1.93 -13.93
CA VAL A 90 -5.30 -0.59 -13.61
C VAL A 90 -5.60 -0.30 -12.14
N ILE A 91 -4.65 0.28 -11.43
CA ILE A 91 -4.81 0.68 -10.04
C ILE A 91 -4.37 2.13 -9.92
N ALA A 92 -5.10 2.92 -9.14
CA ALA A 92 -4.74 4.29 -8.79
C ALA A 92 -4.98 4.53 -7.30
N ALA A 93 -4.12 5.32 -6.65
CA ALA A 93 -4.25 5.68 -5.26
C ALA A 93 -3.64 7.06 -4.99
N VAL A 94 -4.15 7.74 -3.95
CA VAL A 94 -3.58 8.98 -3.44
C VAL A 94 -3.77 9.03 -1.92
N PRO A 95 -2.71 9.00 -1.10
CA PRO A 95 -2.82 9.09 0.34
C PRO A 95 -2.88 10.54 0.82
N TYR A 96 -3.68 10.80 1.84
CA TYR A 96 -3.56 11.96 2.71
C TYR A 96 -2.83 11.54 3.97
N ILE A 97 -1.70 12.19 4.27
CA ILE A 97 -0.79 11.82 5.36
C ILE A 97 -0.68 12.96 6.35
N TRP A 98 -0.48 12.63 7.61
CA TRP A 98 -0.05 13.57 8.66
C TRP A 98 0.96 12.91 9.58
N THR A 99 1.90 13.73 10.06
CA THR A 99 3.01 13.30 10.91
C THR A 99 3.03 14.14 12.17
N GLN A 100 3.46 13.53 13.27
CA GLN A 100 3.60 14.18 14.56
C GLN A 100 4.68 13.50 15.40
N THR A 101 5.19 14.22 16.40
CA THR A 101 6.15 13.73 17.40
C THR A 101 5.63 13.97 18.80
N SER A 102 6.02 13.12 19.75
CA SER A 102 5.59 13.25 21.15
C SER A 102 6.44 14.24 21.97
N ALA A 103 7.62 14.64 21.45
CA ALA A 103 8.53 15.57 22.06
C ALA A 103 9.25 16.42 21.00
N GLY A 104 10.07 17.39 21.44
CA GLY A 104 10.78 18.30 20.56
C GLY A 104 9.88 19.39 19.97
N ASN A 105 10.47 20.22 19.12
CA ASN A 105 9.82 21.41 18.53
C ASN A 105 9.64 21.31 17.02
N LEU A 106 9.65 20.08 16.46
CA LEU A 106 9.46 19.88 15.02
C LEU A 106 8.02 20.15 14.63
N MET A 107 7.83 20.93 13.59
CA MET A 107 6.51 21.30 13.08
C MET A 107 5.86 20.10 12.40
N TRP A 108 4.62 19.78 12.77
CA TRP A 108 3.83 18.72 12.17
C TRP A 108 3.55 19.01 10.71
N GLN A 109 3.60 17.97 9.88
CA GLN A 109 3.32 18.06 8.45
C GLN A 109 2.05 17.30 8.12
N LYS A 110 1.28 17.78 7.15
CA LYS A 110 0.10 17.10 6.64
C LYS A 110 -0.22 17.52 5.21
N GLY A 111 -0.82 16.62 4.45
CA GLY A 111 -1.26 16.93 3.09
C GLY A 111 -1.50 15.68 2.24
N PHE A 112 -1.96 15.90 1.02
CA PHE A 112 -1.90 14.85 0.00
C PHE A 112 -0.45 14.64 -0.41
N GLN A 113 -0.03 13.38 -0.43
CA GLN A 113 1.32 13.00 -0.83
C GLN A 113 1.39 12.86 -2.37
N ASP A 114 1.74 11.67 -2.86
CA ASP A 114 1.94 11.40 -4.27
C ASP A 114 0.76 10.60 -4.82
N ALA A 115 0.13 11.08 -5.89
CA ALA A 115 -0.80 10.26 -6.65
C ALA A 115 -0.01 9.19 -7.40
N SER A 116 -0.45 7.95 -7.29
CA SER A 116 0.22 6.78 -7.85
C SER A 116 -0.72 6.00 -8.76
N GLY A 117 -0.13 5.39 -9.81
CA GLY A 117 -0.84 4.57 -10.76
C GLY A 117 -0.03 3.34 -11.16
N TRP A 118 -0.72 2.22 -11.42
CA TRP A 118 -0.10 0.97 -11.84
C TRP A 118 -0.90 0.27 -12.92
N LEU A 119 -0.17 -0.31 -13.87
CA LEU A 119 -0.65 -1.30 -14.83
C LEU A 119 -0.14 -2.67 -14.37
N LYS A 120 -1.04 -3.62 -14.19
CA LYS A 120 -0.74 -4.96 -13.72
C LYS A 120 -1.19 -5.97 -14.76
N TYR A 121 -0.24 -6.67 -15.36
CA TYR A 121 -0.46 -7.61 -16.44
C TYR A 121 0.01 -9.02 -16.08
N ARG A 122 -0.89 -10.00 -16.20
CA ARG A 122 -0.58 -11.42 -16.02
C ARG A 122 -0.31 -12.04 -17.39
N PHE A 123 0.95 -12.31 -17.68
CA PHE A 123 1.36 -12.83 -18.99
C PHE A 123 1.45 -14.36 -19.02
N LEU A 124 1.55 -15.05 -17.85
CA LEU A 124 1.50 -16.50 -17.76
C LEU A 124 0.54 -16.92 -16.63
N ASN A 125 -0.26 -17.97 -16.90
CA ASN A 125 -1.12 -18.59 -15.89
C ASN A 125 -1.39 -20.05 -16.26
N VAL A 126 -0.64 -20.96 -15.63
CA VAL A 126 -0.67 -22.41 -15.92
C VAL A 126 -0.64 -23.21 -14.62
N SER A 127 -1.62 -24.11 -14.44
CA SER A 127 -1.65 -25.10 -13.33
C SER A 127 -1.40 -24.51 -11.93
N GLY A 128 -2.01 -23.34 -11.65
CA GLY A 128 -1.86 -22.64 -10.36
C GLY A 128 -0.64 -21.72 -10.28
N PHE A 129 0.27 -21.81 -11.23
CA PHE A 129 1.42 -20.94 -11.36
C PHE A 129 1.11 -19.73 -12.24
N SER A 130 1.53 -18.53 -11.83
CA SER A 130 1.32 -17.33 -12.65
C SER A 130 2.49 -16.36 -12.53
N LEU A 131 2.77 -15.65 -13.65
CA LEU A 131 3.78 -14.60 -13.74
C LEU A 131 3.11 -13.30 -14.14
N HIS A 132 3.56 -12.21 -13.50
CA HIS A 132 2.97 -10.90 -13.66
C HIS A 132 4.06 -9.84 -13.85
N ALA A 133 3.84 -8.97 -14.81
CA ALA A 133 4.60 -7.73 -14.99
C ALA A 133 3.74 -6.56 -14.49
N ILE A 134 4.33 -5.69 -13.71
CA ILE A 134 3.66 -4.53 -13.13
C ILE A 134 4.54 -3.32 -13.41
N ALA A 135 3.97 -2.32 -14.07
CA ALA A 135 4.59 -1.02 -14.29
C ALA A 135 3.77 0.04 -13.57
N GLY A 136 4.42 0.94 -12.87
CA GLY A 136 3.73 1.99 -12.14
C GLY A 136 4.59 3.23 -11.97
N GLY A 137 4.01 4.24 -11.34
CA GLY A 137 4.72 5.46 -10.99
C GLY A 137 3.89 6.34 -10.06
N SER A 138 4.52 7.39 -9.57
CA SER A 138 3.86 8.39 -8.74
C SER A 138 4.35 9.79 -9.08
N ILE A 139 3.48 10.76 -8.81
CA ILE A 139 3.79 12.19 -8.93
C ILE A 139 3.29 12.91 -7.66
N PRO A 140 4.05 13.85 -7.10
CA PRO A 140 3.59 14.72 -6.02
C PRO A 140 2.36 15.52 -6.48
N VAL A 141 1.32 15.59 -5.63
CA VAL A 141 0.11 16.37 -5.95
C VAL A 141 -0.02 17.63 -5.10
N THR A 142 0.82 17.78 -4.09
CA THR A 142 0.97 19.00 -3.30
C THR A 142 2.43 19.36 -3.14
N ASN A 143 2.70 20.63 -2.88
CA ASN A 143 4.07 21.13 -2.62
C ASN A 143 4.39 20.98 -1.12
N TYR A 144 4.74 19.78 -0.67
CA TYR A 144 5.20 19.51 0.68
C TYR A 144 6.74 19.58 0.76
N ILE A 145 7.28 19.79 1.95
CA ILE A 145 8.72 19.97 2.18
C ILE A 145 9.40 18.58 2.23
N PRO A 146 10.23 18.20 1.25
CA PRO A 146 10.81 16.84 1.17
C PRO A 146 11.98 16.61 2.12
N ASP A 147 12.73 17.64 2.46
CA ASP A 147 13.97 17.56 3.25
C ASP A 147 13.75 17.79 4.75
N PHE A 148 12.49 17.91 5.20
CA PHE A 148 12.14 17.99 6.62
C PHE A 148 11.88 16.60 7.22
N LEU A 149 12.76 15.64 6.93
CA LEU A 149 12.68 14.30 7.50
C LEU A 149 13.04 14.29 9.00
N PRO A 150 12.37 13.45 9.83
CA PRO A 150 11.38 12.45 9.45
C PRO A 150 9.95 13.01 9.35
N MET A 151 9.74 14.33 9.54
CA MET A 151 8.40 14.95 9.56
C MET A 151 7.78 15.09 8.18
N SER A 152 8.58 15.10 7.11
CA SER A 152 8.05 15.14 5.75
C SER A 152 7.07 14.01 5.47
N ILE A 153 6.00 14.30 4.74
CA ILE A 153 5.01 13.31 4.32
C ILE A 153 5.47 12.47 3.11
N GLY A 154 6.63 12.78 2.52
CA GLY A 154 7.23 12.04 1.41
C GLY A 154 8.52 12.68 0.91
N LEU A 155 9.09 12.14 -0.17
CA LEU A 155 10.33 12.63 -0.77
C LEU A 155 10.10 13.62 -1.92
N GLN A 156 8.87 13.90 -2.30
CA GLN A 156 8.48 14.80 -3.40
C GLN A 156 9.11 14.42 -4.77
N CYS A 157 9.61 13.21 -4.94
CA CYS A 157 10.15 12.75 -6.19
C CYS A 157 9.08 12.11 -7.08
N LYS A 158 9.17 12.36 -8.39
CA LYS A 158 8.45 11.57 -9.38
C LYS A 158 9.10 10.18 -9.44
N THR A 159 8.28 9.13 -9.51
CA THR A 159 8.80 7.76 -9.56
C THR A 159 8.30 7.01 -10.77
N ALA A 160 9.13 6.07 -11.27
CA ALA A 160 8.72 5.02 -12.19
C ALA A 160 9.16 3.68 -11.62
N THR A 161 8.25 2.70 -11.58
CA THR A 161 8.47 1.39 -10.97
C THR A 161 8.27 0.30 -11.99
N ALA A 162 9.22 -0.63 -12.07
CA ALA A 162 9.11 -1.89 -12.78
C ALA A 162 9.14 -3.04 -11.75
N ARG A 163 8.16 -3.95 -11.80
CA ARG A 163 8.04 -5.08 -10.87
C ARG A 163 7.72 -6.37 -11.62
N LEU A 164 8.41 -7.45 -11.24
CA LEU A 164 8.05 -8.81 -11.62
C LEU A 164 7.53 -9.54 -10.40
N LEU A 165 6.43 -10.30 -10.58
CA LEU A 165 5.79 -11.05 -9.52
C LEU A 165 5.51 -12.48 -10.00
N ILE A 166 5.87 -13.44 -9.17
CA ILE A 166 5.63 -14.87 -9.33
C ILE A 166 4.65 -15.31 -8.26
N ASN A 167 3.68 -16.13 -8.62
CA ASN A 167 2.71 -16.66 -7.68
C ASN A 167 2.41 -18.12 -7.99
N TYR A 168 2.31 -18.92 -6.95
CA TYR A 168 1.76 -20.26 -7.00
C TYR A 168 0.56 -20.36 -6.06
N ARG A 169 -0.56 -20.88 -6.56
CA ARG A 169 -1.78 -21.10 -5.79
C ARG A 169 -2.26 -22.53 -5.92
N HIS A 170 -2.26 -23.26 -4.82
CA HIS A 170 -2.77 -24.62 -4.74
C HIS A 170 -4.32 -24.62 -4.70
N LYS A 171 -4.94 -25.74 -5.14
CA LYS A 171 -6.41 -25.90 -5.15
C LYS A 171 -7.05 -25.82 -3.75
N SER A 172 -6.31 -26.11 -2.69
CA SER A 172 -6.77 -25.94 -1.30
C SER A 172 -7.04 -24.47 -0.91
N GLY A 173 -6.41 -23.51 -1.62
CA GLY A 173 -6.44 -22.10 -1.33
C GLY A 173 -5.13 -21.55 -0.77
N VAL A 174 -4.18 -22.40 -0.39
CA VAL A 174 -2.82 -21.98 0.01
C VAL A 174 -2.11 -21.39 -1.21
N TYR A 175 -1.41 -20.28 -1.02
CA TYR A 175 -0.61 -19.66 -2.07
C TYR A 175 0.71 -19.12 -1.53
N MET A 176 1.65 -18.98 -2.43
CA MET A 176 2.92 -18.32 -2.20
C MET A 176 3.13 -17.28 -3.32
N THR A 177 3.55 -16.07 -2.94
CA THR A 177 3.84 -14.99 -3.87
C THR A 177 5.21 -14.42 -3.55
N ALA A 178 6.02 -14.17 -4.56
CA ALA A 178 7.26 -13.41 -4.41
C ALA A 178 7.32 -12.32 -5.49
N HIS A 179 7.93 -11.19 -5.19
CA HIS A 179 8.19 -10.15 -6.17
C HIS A 179 9.51 -9.44 -5.94
N GLY A 180 10.02 -8.83 -7.00
CA GLY A 180 11.11 -7.86 -6.95
C GLY A 180 10.77 -6.66 -7.84
N SER A 181 11.19 -5.47 -7.41
CA SER A 181 10.96 -4.22 -8.12
C SER A 181 12.21 -3.36 -8.14
N TYR A 182 12.30 -2.51 -9.17
CA TYR A 182 13.22 -1.38 -9.22
C TYR A 182 12.42 -0.08 -9.38
N ILE A 183 12.79 0.94 -8.59
CA ILE A 183 12.09 2.21 -8.49
C ILE A 183 13.06 3.32 -8.90
N PHE A 184 12.83 3.89 -10.06
CA PHE A 184 13.51 5.09 -10.53
C PHE A 184 12.92 6.31 -9.81
N ARG A 185 13.77 7.20 -9.34
CA ARG A 185 13.40 8.43 -8.65
C ARG A 185 13.98 9.64 -9.35
N SER A 186 13.19 10.70 -9.52
CA SER A 186 13.69 11.97 -10.03
C SER A 186 14.49 12.70 -8.95
N ASN A 187 15.31 13.66 -9.38
CA ASN A 187 15.79 14.70 -8.48
C ASN A 187 14.61 15.47 -7.91
N ILE A 188 14.84 16.12 -6.78
CA ILE A 188 13.89 17.01 -6.10
C ILE A 188 14.50 18.40 -5.97
N LYS A 189 13.64 19.39 -5.78
CA LYS A 189 14.05 20.74 -5.44
C LYS A 189 13.76 21.00 -3.97
N ILE A 190 14.72 21.58 -3.26
CA ILE A 190 14.59 22.00 -1.86
C ILE A 190 14.57 23.52 -1.77
N ASP A 191 14.04 24.05 -0.67
CA ASP A 191 13.95 25.49 -0.43
C ASP A 191 15.17 26.00 0.34
N ARG A 192 16.35 25.74 -0.22
CA ARG A 192 17.64 26.25 0.24
C ARG A 192 18.67 26.17 -0.88
N ASP A 193 19.65 27.07 -0.89
CA ASP A 193 20.64 27.18 -1.97
C ASP A 193 21.73 26.11 -1.90
N THR A 194 21.96 25.54 -0.70
CA THR A 194 23.03 24.54 -0.47
C THR A 194 22.54 23.40 0.41
N TYR A 195 23.15 22.23 0.24
CA TYR A 195 22.96 21.10 1.13
C TYR A 195 24.24 20.29 1.29
N GLN A 196 24.33 19.54 2.37
CA GLN A 196 25.45 18.64 2.63
C GLN A 196 25.02 17.18 2.44
N ALA A 197 25.79 16.41 1.66
CA ALA A 197 25.64 14.99 1.50
C ALA A 197 27.01 14.35 1.24
N ASP A 198 27.22 13.11 1.68
CA ASP A 198 28.47 12.36 1.49
C ASP A 198 29.72 13.18 1.85
N GLU A 199 29.66 13.90 3.00
CA GLU A 199 30.71 14.81 3.53
C GLU A 199 31.09 16.00 2.64
N LYS A 200 30.30 16.27 1.60
CA LYS A 200 30.51 17.37 0.67
C LYS A 200 29.39 18.41 0.77
N LEU A 201 29.76 19.65 0.62
CA LEU A 201 28.81 20.75 0.43
C LEU A 201 28.49 20.86 -1.06
N TYR A 202 27.21 20.88 -1.39
CA TYR A 202 26.68 21.10 -2.73
C TYR A 202 26.03 22.48 -2.78
N ASP A 203 26.51 23.32 -3.68
CA ASP A 203 25.95 24.64 -3.98
C ASP A 203 24.85 24.45 -5.04
N SER A 204 23.70 23.95 -4.61
CA SER A 204 22.57 23.61 -5.46
C SER A 204 21.30 23.39 -4.62
N ASP A 205 20.16 23.79 -5.16
CA ASP A 205 18.82 23.46 -4.66
C ASP A 205 18.28 22.12 -5.21
N GLN A 206 19.05 21.46 -6.14
CA GLN A 206 18.69 20.20 -6.77
C GLN A 206 19.34 19.02 -6.05
N VAL A 207 18.53 18.21 -5.39
CA VAL A 207 18.99 17.05 -4.64
C VAL A 207 18.75 15.77 -5.44
N ARG A 208 19.80 14.99 -5.61
CA ARG A 208 19.71 13.65 -6.22
C ARG A 208 19.20 12.64 -5.18
N VAL A 209 17.96 12.18 -5.36
CA VAL A 209 17.39 11.10 -4.54
C VAL A 209 17.84 9.75 -5.10
N PRO A 210 18.46 8.86 -4.31
CA PRO A 210 18.90 7.54 -4.79
C PRO A 210 17.70 6.73 -5.27
N ASN A 211 17.86 6.01 -6.39
CA ASN A 211 16.88 5.00 -6.82
C ASN A 211 16.70 3.95 -5.71
N ALA A 212 15.66 3.15 -5.78
CA ALA A 212 15.39 2.12 -4.79
C ALA A 212 15.02 0.79 -5.44
N TYR A 213 15.11 -0.27 -4.67
CA TYR A 213 14.60 -1.58 -5.03
C TYR A 213 13.90 -2.22 -3.84
N ASP A 214 12.94 -3.07 -4.13
CA ASP A 214 12.26 -3.87 -3.11
C ASP A 214 12.12 -5.33 -3.56
N ALA A 215 12.01 -6.22 -2.57
CA ALA A 215 11.66 -7.61 -2.76
C ALA A 215 10.75 -8.05 -1.61
N ALA A 216 9.80 -8.96 -1.89
CA ALA A 216 8.97 -9.52 -0.86
C ALA A 216 8.60 -10.96 -1.15
N ALA A 217 8.38 -11.72 -0.06
CA ALA A 217 7.80 -13.05 -0.09
C ALA A 217 6.56 -13.09 0.81
N ARG A 218 5.52 -13.78 0.35
CA ARG A 218 4.22 -13.92 1.01
C ARG A 218 3.78 -15.37 1.01
N LEU A 219 3.31 -15.85 2.14
CA LEU A 219 2.66 -17.15 2.27
C LEU A 219 1.28 -16.91 2.84
N GLY A 220 0.26 -17.44 2.17
CA GLY A 220 -1.11 -17.14 2.55
C GLY A 220 -2.12 -18.20 2.17
N TYR A 221 -3.34 -17.94 2.60
CA TYR A 221 -4.53 -18.70 2.30
C TYR A 221 -5.59 -17.77 1.72
N LEU A 222 -6.14 -18.15 0.56
CA LEU A 222 -7.18 -17.39 -0.13
C LEU A 222 -8.25 -18.37 -0.65
N LYS A 223 -9.37 -18.44 0.04
CA LYS A 223 -10.51 -19.26 -0.35
C LYS A 223 -11.83 -18.59 0.00
N LYS A 224 -12.76 -18.60 -0.94
CA LYS A 224 -14.05 -17.91 -0.78
C LYS A 224 -13.86 -16.44 -0.41
N ALA A 225 -14.42 -16.04 0.73
CA ALA A 225 -14.42 -14.66 1.21
C ALA A 225 -13.18 -14.29 2.05
N ILE A 226 -12.33 -15.25 2.40
CA ILE A 226 -11.26 -15.08 3.38
C ILE A 226 -9.90 -15.09 2.67
N GLN A 227 -9.06 -14.12 3.01
CA GLN A 227 -7.64 -14.09 2.72
C GLN A 227 -6.89 -13.83 4.02
N ALA A 228 -5.84 -14.60 4.26
CA ALA A 228 -4.88 -14.34 5.34
C ALA A 228 -3.48 -14.64 4.81
N GLU A 229 -2.51 -13.83 5.14
CA GLU A 229 -1.12 -14.02 4.74
C GLU A 229 -0.15 -13.50 5.79
N ALA A 230 1.03 -14.14 5.87
CA ALA A 230 2.22 -13.61 6.48
C ALA A 230 3.21 -13.24 5.37
N TYR A 231 4.03 -12.21 5.60
CA TYR A 231 4.97 -11.72 4.61
C TYR A 231 6.23 -11.17 5.24
N ALA A 232 7.30 -11.18 4.43
CA ALA A 232 8.53 -10.45 4.66
C ALA A 232 8.81 -9.57 3.45
N GLU A 233 9.18 -8.31 3.69
CA GLU A 233 9.51 -7.31 2.67
C GLU A 233 10.88 -6.72 2.99
N TYR A 234 11.72 -6.58 1.97
CA TYR A 234 12.99 -5.88 2.02
C TYR A 234 12.95 -4.71 1.05
N GLY A 235 13.32 -3.53 1.52
CA GLY A 235 13.44 -2.34 0.69
C GLY A 235 14.78 -1.66 0.94
N ALA A 236 15.42 -1.13 -0.11
CA ALA A 236 16.68 -0.43 0.01
C ALA A 236 16.85 0.64 -1.07
N CYS A 237 17.57 1.71 -0.73
CA CYS A 237 18.11 2.64 -1.69
C CYS A 237 19.30 2.01 -2.46
N ALA A 238 19.40 2.33 -3.75
CA ALA A 238 20.50 1.90 -4.61
C ALA A 238 21.69 2.89 -4.53
N GLY A 239 22.15 3.17 -3.31
CA GLY A 239 23.20 4.13 -3.01
C GLY A 239 22.74 5.17 -2.00
N GLY A 240 23.51 6.25 -1.85
CA GLY A 240 23.27 7.31 -0.89
C GLY A 240 24.25 7.27 0.28
N ASP A 241 24.24 8.33 1.07
CA ASP A 241 25.09 8.54 2.24
C ASP A 241 24.42 8.04 3.53
N PHE A 242 25.20 8.02 4.61
CA PHE A 242 24.70 7.60 5.92
C PHE A 242 24.30 8.80 6.77
N ILE A 243 23.27 8.63 7.61
CA ILE A 243 22.93 9.59 8.64
C ILE A 243 24.10 9.70 9.62
N ARG A 244 24.52 10.92 9.92
CA ARG A 244 25.52 11.20 10.93
C ARG A 244 24.88 11.32 12.31
N ARG A 245 25.67 11.15 13.33
CA ARG A 245 25.24 11.37 14.70
C ARG A 245 24.75 12.82 14.87
N ASN A 246 23.56 12.98 15.45
CA ASN A 246 22.87 14.25 15.68
C ASN A 246 22.41 15.01 14.42
N ASP A 247 22.50 14.39 13.23
CA ASP A 247 21.92 14.96 12.01
C ASP A 247 20.47 14.49 11.80
N MET A 248 19.71 15.31 11.11
CA MET A 248 18.39 14.94 10.61
C MET A 248 18.55 14.04 9.37
N PRO A 249 17.66 13.04 9.17
CA PRO A 249 17.62 12.30 7.92
C PRO A 249 17.44 13.26 6.72
N PHE A 250 18.05 12.92 5.59
CA PHE A 250 17.99 13.74 4.39
C PHE A 250 17.63 12.86 3.17
N PRO A 251 17.03 13.40 2.09
CA PRO A 251 16.59 12.62 0.94
C PRO A 251 17.69 11.85 0.20
N THR A 252 18.97 12.18 0.40
CA THR A 252 20.12 11.46 -0.16
C THR A 252 20.46 10.18 0.60
N ASN A 253 19.94 9.97 1.81
CA ASN A 253 20.40 8.89 2.67
C ASN A 253 20.08 7.49 2.12
N ASN A 254 21.05 6.59 2.34
CA ASN A 254 20.94 5.17 2.01
C ASN A 254 20.05 4.44 3.01
N MET A 255 18.76 4.49 2.79
CA MET A 255 17.74 3.86 3.65
C MET A 255 17.53 2.40 3.28
N LYS A 256 17.52 1.50 4.29
CA LYS A 256 17.22 0.07 4.13
C LYS A 256 16.32 -0.41 5.24
N SER A 257 15.39 -1.32 4.92
CA SER A 257 14.53 -1.93 5.93
C SER A 257 14.16 -3.36 5.57
N THR A 258 14.08 -4.22 6.59
CA THR A 258 13.43 -5.53 6.53
C THR A 258 12.19 -5.47 7.41
N THR A 259 11.04 -5.71 6.81
CA THR A 259 9.73 -5.64 7.47
C THR A 259 9.08 -7.01 7.45
N VAL A 260 8.53 -7.44 8.56
CA VAL A 260 7.65 -8.62 8.64
C VAL A 260 6.24 -8.19 8.99
N GLY A 261 5.25 -8.94 8.54
CA GLY A 261 3.88 -8.57 8.83
C GLY A 261 2.88 -9.66 8.49
N VAL A 262 1.63 -9.35 8.86
CA VAL A 262 0.46 -10.18 8.57
C VAL A 262 -0.63 -9.32 7.94
N TYR A 263 -1.45 -9.94 7.12
CA TYR A 263 -2.60 -9.31 6.49
C TYR A 263 -3.79 -10.26 6.51
N ALA A 264 -4.96 -9.73 6.76
CA ALA A 264 -6.22 -10.45 6.70
C ALA A 264 -7.27 -9.64 5.95
N LYS A 265 -8.13 -10.32 5.21
CA LYS A 265 -9.27 -9.72 4.51
C LYS A 265 -10.47 -10.65 4.59
N TYR A 266 -11.63 -10.06 4.81
CA TYR A 266 -12.93 -10.73 4.73
C TYR A 266 -13.85 -9.97 3.78
N GLN A 267 -14.25 -10.60 2.69
CA GLN A 267 -15.09 -9.99 1.65
C GLN A 267 -16.11 -11.01 1.12
N PRO A 268 -17.23 -11.22 1.84
CA PRO A 268 -18.23 -12.24 1.48
C PRO A 268 -19.02 -11.89 0.22
N LYS A 269 -19.17 -10.59 -0.07
CA LYS A 269 -19.92 -10.05 -1.22
C LYS A 269 -19.19 -8.79 -1.74
N ASN A 270 -19.95 -7.80 -2.13
CA ASN A 270 -19.43 -6.53 -2.69
C ASN A 270 -18.69 -5.68 -1.66
N ILE A 271 -19.03 -5.80 -0.38
CA ILE A 271 -18.36 -5.09 0.71
C ILE A 271 -17.41 -6.04 1.43
N GLY A 272 -16.26 -5.56 1.76
CA GLY A 272 -15.24 -6.27 2.53
C GLY A 272 -14.49 -5.36 3.48
N VAL A 273 -13.76 -5.98 4.39
CA VAL A 273 -12.85 -5.32 5.31
C VAL A 273 -11.49 -5.98 5.26
N ASN A 274 -10.46 -5.22 5.52
CA ASN A 274 -9.10 -5.75 5.68
C ASN A 274 -8.39 -5.13 6.88
N ALA A 275 -7.38 -5.84 7.36
CA ALA A 275 -6.45 -5.36 8.37
C ALA A 275 -5.04 -5.84 8.06
N ARG A 276 -4.05 -5.05 8.44
CA ARG A 276 -2.62 -5.37 8.31
C ARG A 276 -1.89 -4.91 9.57
N ALA A 277 -0.92 -5.73 10.01
CA ALA A 277 0.07 -5.35 11.00
C ALA A 277 1.47 -5.62 10.42
N ALA A 278 2.41 -4.72 10.70
CA ALA A 278 3.77 -4.79 10.18
C ALA A 278 4.77 -4.25 11.20
N HIS A 279 5.98 -4.82 11.23
CA HIS A 279 7.08 -4.34 12.07
C HIS A 279 8.40 -4.38 11.32
N VAL A 280 9.18 -3.31 11.44
CA VAL A 280 10.55 -3.25 10.90
C VAL A 280 11.48 -3.96 11.86
N VAL A 281 11.96 -5.13 11.47
CA VAL A 281 12.81 -5.99 12.32
C VAL A 281 14.30 -5.66 12.18
N ASN A 282 14.71 -5.09 11.05
CA ASN A 282 16.08 -4.66 10.78
C ASN A 282 16.09 -3.49 9.81
N GLY A 283 17.09 -2.59 9.92
CA GLY A 283 17.16 -1.43 9.07
C GLY A 283 18.52 -0.74 9.08
N ALA A 284 18.66 0.26 8.20
CA ALA A 284 19.73 1.24 8.20
C ALA A 284 19.15 2.60 7.79
N ASN A 285 19.46 3.64 8.56
CA ASN A 285 18.97 5.01 8.36
C ASN A 285 17.42 5.12 8.32
N VAL A 286 16.73 4.29 9.10
CA VAL A 286 15.25 4.25 9.18
C VAL A 286 14.78 4.08 10.61
N GLY A 287 13.53 4.49 10.90
CA GLY A 287 12.86 4.22 12.16
C GLY A 287 12.45 2.76 12.29
N GLN A 288 12.54 2.20 13.51
CA GLN A 288 11.99 0.87 13.85
C GLN A 288 10.48 0.94 14.01
N SER A 289 9.77 1.09 12.90
CA SER A 289 8.34 1.34 12.95
C SER A 289 7.52 0.06 13.17
N THR A 290 6.43 0.24 13.95
CA THR A 290 5.31 -0.70 14.01
C THR A 290 4.11 -0.01 13.37
N ALA A 291 3.47 -0.70 12.43
CA ALA A 291 2.35 -0.16 11.67
C ALA A 291 1.13 -1.07 11.74
N PHE A 292 -0.04 -0.44 11.87
CA PHE A 292 -1.34 -1.09 11.77
C PHE A 292 -2.18 -0.37 10.73
N SER A 293 -2.96 -1.12 9.95
CA SER A 293 -3.93 -0.53 9.05
C SER A 293 -5.22 -1.32 9.00
N ALA A 294 -6.32 -0.61 8.74
CA ALA A 294 -7.64 -1.20 8.53
C ALA A 294 -8.33 -0.49 7.37
N GLY A 295 -9.09 -1.22 6.58
CA GLY A 295 -9.74 -0.66 5.42
C GLY A 295 -11.07 -1.30 5.10
N ILE A 296 -11.89 -0.54 4.38
CA ILE A 296 -13.16 -0.97 3.81
C ILE A 296 -13.01 -1.04 2.30
N LEU A 297 -13.64 -2.04 1.70
CA LEU A 297 -13.56 -2.37 0.29
C LEU A 297 -14.99 -2.42 -0.28
N TYR A 298 -15.20 -1.77 -1.41
CA TYR A 298 -16.45 -1.86 -2.14
C TYR A 298 -16.19 -2.22 -3.60
N GLN A 299 -16.69 -3.37 -4.02
CA GLN A 299 -16.57 -3.84 -5.39
C GLN A 299 -17.90 -3.69 -6.14
N PHE A 300 -17.83 -3.21 -7.38
CA PHE A 300 -19.00 -2.97 -8.22
C PHE A 300 -18.68 -3.27 -9.70
N ARG A 301 -19.73 -3.49 -10.48
CA ARG A 301 -19.66 -3.54 -11.95
C ARG A 301 -19.96 -2.15 -12.52
N TYR A 302 -19.09 -1.64 -13.37
CA TYR A 302 -19.27 -0.34 -14.03
C TYR A 302 -19.83 -0.42 -15.45
N ALA A 303 -19.95 -1.65 -16.02
CA ALA A 303 -20.60 -1.89 -17.30
C ALA A 303 -21.37 -3.21 -17.29
N ARG A 304 -22.45 -3.30 -18.07
CA ARG A 304 -23.20 -4.54 -18.22
C ARG A 304 -22.30 -5.67 -18.77
N ALA A 305 -22.51 -6.89 -18.32
CA ALA A 305 -21.89 -8.06 -18.92
C ALA A 305 -22.29 -8.14 -20.40
N ASP A 306 -21.34 -8.44 -21.29
CA ASP A 306 -21.65 -8.73 -22.68
C ASP A 306 -22.65 -9.91 -22.68
N LYS A 307 -23.83 -9.75 -23.27
CA LYS A 307 -24.67 -10.91 -23.56
C LYS A 307 -23.82 -11.85 -24.43
N LYS A 308 -23.64 -13.08 -24.00
CA LYS A 308 -23.14 -14.11 -24.92
C LYS A 308 -24.19 -14.23 -26.03
N LEU A 309 -23.82 -13.82 -27.25
CA LEU A 309 -24.52 -14.18 -28.48
C LEU A 309 -24.36 -15.68 -28.71
#